data_b5b812d073fcabf16e340f13ab4307e1
#
_entry.id   b5b812d073fcabf16e340f13ab4307e1
#
_cell.length_a   1.000
_cell.length_b   1.000
_cell.length_c   1.000
_cell.angle_alpha   90.00
_cell.angle_beta   90.00
_cell.angle_gamma   90.00
#
_symmetry.space_group_name_H-M   'P 1'
#
loop_
_entity.id
_entity.type
_entity.pdbx_description
1 polymer ?
#
loop_
_entity_poly.entity_id
_entity_poly.type
_entity_poly.pdbx_seq_one_letter_code
_entity_poly.pdbx_strand_id
1 'polypeptide(L)'
;EERPSVQVDLRVVDESSWGAALLYFSGSKEHNVRLRERALKQDLTLNEYGLFPEDREAEGSPQSRGVKPVAAATEEEIYAKLGLVFVPPELREDRGELALDETPALIEVGDIKAELHAHTTESDGSLALAELVAGAKERGFHTIAVTDHSKSAAVAGGLTVKRLRAQRGAIDAARQETKGITILHGSEVDILADGELDYDDEILAWLDVVVASPHAALSQDPKAATKRLLRAIENPHVNIIGHPTGRLINKRPGIEPAMDEIYAAAKEHDVALEINAHWL
;
A
#
# COMPACT_ATOMS: atom_id res chain seq x y z
N GLU A 1 -2.66 31.02 0.68
CA GLU A 1 -3.23 29.70 1.05
C GLU A 1 -2.62 29.30 2.38
N GLU A 2 -3.45 29.20 3.42
CA GLU A 2 -3.00 28.69 4.73
C GLU A 2 -2.65 27.19 4.56
N ARG A 3 -1.42 26.85 4.89
CA ARG A 3 -1.03 25.43 4.97
C ARG A 3 -1.84 24.77 6.08
N PRO A 4 -2.40 23.58 5.87
CA PRO A 4 -3.12 22.89 6.94
C PRO A 4 -2.19 22.73 8.15
N SER A 5 -2.64 23.17 9.31
CA SER A 5 -1.91 22.99 10.56
C SER A 5 -2.00 21.52 10.97
N VAL A 6 -0.86 20.91 11.31
CA VAL A 6 -0.78 19.57 11.86
C VAL A 6 -0.53 19.69 13.35
N GLN A 7 -1.37 19.07 14.17
CA GLN A 7 -1.11 18.94 15.60
C GLN A 7 -0.01 17.92 15.83
N VAL A 8 1.01 18.28 16.60
CA VAL A 8 2.12 17.40 16.99
C VAL A 8 2.18 17.38 18.51
N ASP A 9 2.07 16.18 19.08
CA ASP A 9 2.22 15.94 20.50
C ASP A 9 3.58 15.27 20.76
N LEU A 10 4.44 15.93 21.54
CA LEU A 10 5.71 15.37 21.98
C LEU A 10 5.54 14.76 23.37
N ARG A 11 5.77 13.46 23.50
CA ARG A 11 5.76 12.78 24.78
C ARG A 11 7.17 12.31 25.13
N VAL A 12 7.65 12.69 26.31
CA VAL A 12 8.92 12.25 26.87
C VAL A 12 8.62 11.16 27.89
N VAL A 13 9.23 10.00 27.73
CA VAL A 13 9.07 8.85 28.62
C VAL A 13 10.43 8.36 29.10
N ASP A 14 10.45 7.67 30.24
CA ASP A 14 11.64 7.00 30.74
C ASP A 14 12.02 5.84 29.80
N GLU A 15 13.31 5.61 29.59
CA GLU A 15 13.81 4.51 28.75
C GLU A 15 13.28 3.15 29.21
N SER A 16 13.11 2.97 30.51
CA SER A 16 12.54 1.75 31.09
C SER A 16 11.07 1.50 30.75
N SER A 17 10.35 2.49 30.18
CA SER A 17 8.95 2.40 29.74
C SER A 17 8.79 2.60 28.23
N TRP A 18 9.90 2.65 27.50
CA TRP A 18 9.90 2.98 26.08
C TRP A 18 9.04 2.02 25.24
N GLY A 19 9.22 0.70 25.42
CA GLY A 19 8.45 -0.30 24.68
C GLY A 19 6.95 -0.22 24.93
N ALA A 20 6.54 0.03 26.18
CA ALA A 20 5.13 0.18 26.52
C ALA A 20 4.52 1.45 25.92
N ALA A 21 5.25 2.57 25.95
CA ALA A 21 4.82 3.81 25.33
C ALA A 21 4.72 3.66 23.79
N LEU A 22 5.73 3.05 23.16
CA LEU A 22 5.76 2.81 21.73
C LEU A 22 4.56 1.95 21.29
N LEU A 23 4.30 0.83 21.98
CA LEU A 23 3.16 -0.04 21.73
C LEU A 23 1.82 0.71 21.87
N TYR A 24 1.67 1.49 22.95
CA TYR A 24 0.45 2.24 23.22
C TYR A 24 0.15 3.28 22.13
N PHE A 25 1.15 4.05 21.69
CA PHE A 25 0.99 5.15 20.74
C PHE A 25 1.06 4.74 19.27
N SER A 26 1.64 3.57 18.96
CA SER A 26 1.63 3.03 17.59
C SER A 26 0.25 2.48 17.20
N GLY A 27 -0.49 1.93 18.15
CA GLY A 27 -1.83 1.38 17.89
C GLY A 27 -1.77 0.00 17.18
N SER A 28 -2.82 -0.42 16.43
CA SER A 28 -4.09 0.33 16.38
C SER A 28 -4.79 0.35 17.75
N LYS A 29 -5.84 1.15 17.86
CA LYS A 29 -6.67 1.16 19.09
C LYS A 29 -7.25 -0.22 19.36
N GLU A 30 -7.77 -0.87 18.33
CA GLU A 30 -8.41 -2.18 18.39
C GLU A 30 -7.41 -3.24 18.85
N HIS A 31 -6.21 -3.26 18.28
CA HIS A 31 -5.11 -4.13 18.70
C HIS A 31 -4.77 -3.93 20.19
N ASN A 32 -4.60 -2.69 20.62
CA ASN A 32 -4.30 -2.36 22.01
C ASN A 32 -5.42 -2.77 22.98
N VAL A 33 -6.68 -2.71 22.55
CA VAL A 33 -7.81 -3.23 23.34
C VAL A 33 -7.67 -4.73 23.54
N ARG A 34 -7.38 -5.50 22.47
CA ARG A 34 -7.18 -6.95 22.56
C ARG A 34 -6.02 -7.35 23.45
N LEU A 35 -4.89 -6.63 23.35
CA LEU A 35 -3.75 -6.87 24.25
C LEU A 35 -4.10 -6.64 25.72
N ARG A 36 -4.86 -5.58 26.02
CA ARG A 36 -5.34 -5.30 27.38
C ARG A 36 -6.31 -6.36 27.88
N GLU A 37 -7.25 -6.81 27.04
CA GLU A 37 -8.16 -7.92 27.39
C GLU A 37 -7.38 -9.21 27.68
N ARG A 38 -6.32 -9.48 26.93
CA ARG A 38 -5.45 -10.64 27.16
C ARG A 38 -4.65 -10.49 28.44
N ALA A 39 -4.13 -9.32 28.75
CA ALA A 39 -3.43 -9.03 29.99
C ALA A 39 -4.34 -9.27 31.20
N LEU A 40 -5.57 -8.74 31.16
CA LEU A 40 -6.56 -8.92 32.25
C LEU A 40 -6.92 -10.40 32.50
N LYS A 41 -6.92 -11.25 31.47
CA LYS A 41 -7.14 -12.71 31.62
C LYS A 41 -5.98 -13.43 32.32
N GLN A 42 -4.82 -12.76 32.46
CA GLN A 42 -3.62 -13.26 33.12
C GLN A 42 -3.32 -12.53 34.44
N ASP A 43 -4.33 -11.83 34.99
CA ASP A 43 -4.19 -10.98 36.19
C ASP A 43 -3.10 -9.91 36.04
N LEU A 44 -3.00 -9.33 34.82
CA LEU A 44 -2.11 -8.25 34.47
C LEU A 44 -2.90 -7.06 33.91
N THR A 45 -2.35 -5.85 34.03
CA THR A 45 -2.88 -4.64 33.39
C THR A 45 -1.82 -3.98 32.52
N LEU A 46 -2.20 -3.53 31.32
CA LEU A 46 -1.30 -2.91 30.33
C LEU A 46 -1.69 -1.45 30.11
N ASN A 47 -0.72 -0.55 30.22
CA ASN A 47 -0.85 0.87 29.89
C ASN A 47 0.43 1.39 29.23
N GLU A 48 0.51 2.70 28.96
CA GLU A 48 1.67 3.35 28.32
C GLU A 48 2.96 3.34 29.15
N TYR A 49 2.93 2.91 30.41
CA TYR A 49 4.09 2.82 31.30
C TYR A 49 4.58 1.38 31.49
N GLY A 50 3.79 0.37 31.09
CA GLY A 50 4.18 -1.01 31.21
C GLY A 50 3.05 -1.99 31.37
N LEU A 51 3.45 -3.26 31.50
CA LEU A 51 2.60 -4.37 31.92
C LEU A 51 2.82 -4.61 33.42
N PHE A 52 1.77 -4.53 34.21
CA PHE A 52 1.82 -4.59 35.66
C PHE A 52 0.96 -5.73 36.20
N PRO A 53 1.25 -6.25 37.42
CA PRO A 53 0.28 -7.08 38.14
C PRO A 53 -1.04 -6.33 38.33
N GLU A 54 -2.17 -7.00 38.03
CA GLU A 54 -3.51 -6.45 38.26
C GLU A 54 -3.80 -6.42 39.80
N ASP A 55 -4.35 -5.31 40.24
CA ASP A 55 -4.82 -5.13 41.57
C ASP A 55 -6.16 -4.35 41.52
N ARG A 56 -7.25 -5.10 41.53
CA ARG A 56 -8.61 -4.57 41.32
C ARG A 56 -9.14 -3.78 42.49
N GLU A 57 -8.53 -3.94 43.69
CA GLU A 57 -8.94 -3.26 44.90
C GLU A 57 -8.21 -1.94 45.14
N ALA A 58 -7.09 -1.73 44.40
CA ALA A 58 -6.26 -0.57 44.61
C ALA A 58 -6.75 0.64 43.81
N GLU A 59 -6.78 1.79 44.45
CA GLU A 59 -7.07 3.07 43.83
C GLU A 59 -5.82 3.62 43.07
N GLY A 60 -6.06 4.24 41.92
CA GLY A 60 -5.02 4.84 41.06
C GLY A 60 -4.26 3.84 40.19
N SER A 61 -3.39 4.37 39.32
CA SER A 61 -2.63 3.56 38.40
C SER A 61 -1.45 2.84 39.07
N PRO A 62 -1.01 1.66 38.59
CA PRO A 62 0.12 0.94 39.21
C PRO A 62 1.39 1.79 39.32
N GLN A 63 1.74 2.56 38.29
CA GLN A 63 2.92 3.42 38.30
C GLN A 63 2.80 4.56 39.34
N SER A 64 1.61 5.14 39.54
CA SER A 64 1.40 6.19 40.58
C SER A 64 1.58 5.65 42.00
N ARG A 65 1.40 4.35 42.19
CA ARG A 65 1.62 3.63 43.45
C ARG A 65 3.05 3.11 43.62
N GLY A 66 3.93 3.37 42.63
CA GLY A 66 5.31 2.89 42.65
C GLY A 66 5.45 1.38 42.34
N VAL A 67 4.42 0.73 41.81
CA VAL A 67 4.50 -0.67 41.39
C VAL A 67 5.43 -0.78 40.19
N LYS A 68 6.35 -1.73 40.22
CA LYS A 68 7.25 -1.97 39.08
C LYS A 68 6.56 -2.81 38.01
N PRO A 69 6.72 -2.48 36.73
CA PRO A 69 6.18 -3.29 35.64
C PRO A 69 6.91 -4.63 35.56
N VAL A 70 6.23 -5.66 35.09
CA VAL A 70 6.81 -6.98 34.79
C VAL A 70 7.43 -7.02 33.39
N ALA A 71 7.03 -6.08 32.51
CA ALA A 71 7.63 -5.81 31.21
C ALA A 71 7.27 -4.38 30.77
N ALA A 72 8.19 -3.63 30.21
CA ALA A 72 7.97 -2.25 29.76
C ALA A 72 9.01 -1.70 28.81
N ALA A 73 10.26 -2.18 28.88
CA ALA A 73 11.39 -1.57 28.19
C ALA A 73 11.33 -1.80 26.68
N THR A 74 10.88 -2.96 26.24
CA THR A 74 10.67 -3.26 24.82
C THR A 74 9.27 -3.81 24.56
N GLU A 75 8.79 -3.69 23.32
CA GLU A 75 7.51 -4.26 22.93
C GLU A 75 7.55 -5.79 22.99
N GLU A 76 8.67 -6.41 22.56
CA GLU A 76 8.87 -7.86 22.55
C GLU A 76 8.73 -8.48 23.94
N GLU A 77 9.26 -7.80 24.99
CA GLU A 77 9.10 -8.25 26.38
C GLU A 77 7.62 -8.31 26.78
N ILE A 78 6.82 -7.32 26.37
CA ILE A 78 5.39 -7.27 26.66
C ILE A 78 4.65 -8.42 25.97
N TYR A 79 4.90 -8.62 24.68
CA TYR A 79 4.32 -9.74 23.92
C TYR A 79 4.72 -11.09 24.53
N ALA A 80 5.99 -11.28 24.82
CA ALA A 80 6.49 -12.52 25.44
C ALA A 80 5.83 -12.81 26.80
N LYS A 81 5.65 -11.79 27.64
CA LYS A 81 4.95 -11.92 28.94
C LYS A 81 3.50 -12.28 28.77
N LEU A 82 2.82 -11.87 27.69
CA LEU A 82 1.46 -12.22 27.35
C LEU A 82 1.36 -13.59 26.64
N GLY A 83 2.48 -14.30 26.43
CA GLY A 83 2.52 -15.56 25.70
C GLY A 83 2.16 -15.41 24.23
N LEU A 84 2.64 -14.35 23.61
CA LEU A 84 2.45 -14.00 22.20
C LEU A 84 3.79 -13.86 21.49
N VAL A 85 3.81 -14.11 20.19
CA VAL A 85 4.90 -13.66 19.32
C VAL A 85 4.79 -12.15 19.13
N PHE A 86 5.92 -11.51 18.86
CA PHE A 86 5.92 -10.08 18.53
C PHE A 86 5.14 -9.82 17.26
N VAL A 87 4.23 -8.84 17.31
CA VAL A 87 3.47 -8.38 16.15
C VAL A 87 4.02 -7.03 15.71
N PRO A 88 4.59 -6.91 14.50
CA PRO A 88 5.04 -5.64 13.95
C PRO A 88 3.91 -4.61 13.83
N PRO A 89 4.19 -3.31 13.97
CA PRO A 89 3.17 -2.24 13.89
C PRO A 89 2.27 -2.32 12.65
N GLU A 90 2.84 -2.72 11.50
CA GLU A 90 2.15 -2.85 10.22
C GLU A 90 1.02 -3.88 10.21
N LEU A 91 1.04 -4.83 11.15
CA LEU A 91 0.04 -5.89 11.24
C LEU A 91 -1.01 -5.65 12.34
N ARG A 92 -0.91 -4.59 13.14
CA ARG A 92 -1.73 -4.35 14.34
C ARG A 92 -3.10 -3.76 14.00
N GLU A 93 -3.95 -4.54 13.31
CA GLU A 93 -5.26 -4.09 12.78
C GLU A 93 -6.46 -4.89 13.35
N ASP A 94 -6.27 -5.70 14.38
CA ASP A 94 -7.28 -6.63 14.97
C ASP A 94 -7.90 -7.55 13.90
N ARG A 95 -7.04 -8.13 13.04
CA ARG A 95 -7.43 -9.07 11.97
C ARG A 95 -6.99 -10.51 12.24
N GLY A 96 -6.69 -10.83 13.49
CA GLY A 96 -6.28 -12.16 13.92
C GLY A 96 -4.79 -12.29 14.18
N GLU A 97 -4.02 -11.21 14.10
CA GLU A 97 -2.56 -11.19 14.29
C GLU A 97 -2.10 -11.69 15.67
N LEU A 98 -2.97 -11.61 16.70
CA LEU A 98 -2.67 -12.17 18.03
C LEU A 98 -2.76 -13.71 18.09
N ALA A 99 -3.18 -14.37 17.02
CA ALA A 99 -3.20 -15.82 16.90
C ALA A 99 -2.04 -16.38 16.04
N LEU A 100 -1.10 -15.54 15.64
CA LEU A 100 0.08 -15.97 14.90
C LEU A 100 1.00 -16.83 15.79
N ASP A 101 1.53 -17.89 15.20
CA ASP A 101 2.55 -18.76 15.84
C ASP A 101 3.97 -18.23 15.62
N GLU A 102 4.18 -17.45 14.56
CA GLU A 102 5.44 -16.80 14.23
C GLU A 102 5.19 -15.43 13.59
N THR A 103 6.13 -14.51 13.74
CA THR A 103 6.09 -13.21 13.07
C THR A 103 6.37 -13.42 11.58
N PRO A 104 5.44 -13.06 10.67
CA PRO A 104 5.69 -13.19 9.25
C PRO A 104 6.80 -12.24 8.79
N ALA A 105 7.56 -12.65 7.78
CA ALA A 105 8.49 -11.77 7.11
C ALA A 105 7.69 -10.67 6.37
N LEU A 106 7.97 -9.42 6.68
CA LEU A 106 7.38 -8.27 5.99
C LEU A 106 8.26 -7.84 4.82
N ILE A 107 7.64 -7.20 3.83
CA ILE A 107 8.36 -6.61 2.71
C ILE A 107 9.18 -5.42 3.23
N GLU A 108 10.47 -5.40 2.94
CA GLU A 108 11.37 -4.30 3.22
C GLU A 108 11.70 -3.50 1.96
N VAL A 109 12.17 -2.27 2.11
CA VAL A 109 12.57 -1.41 0.98
C VAL A 109 13.59 -2.11 0.06
N GLY A 110 14.49 -2.91 0.65
CA GLY A 110 15.48 -3.68 -0.10
C GLY A 110 14.91 -4.81 -0.97
N ASP A 111 13.67 -5.23 -0.74
CA ASP A 111 12.98 -6.26 -1.53
C ASP A 111 12.38 -5.69 -2.82
N ILE A 112 12.17 -4.37 -2.89
CA ILE A 112 11.67 -3.70 -4.08
C ILE A 112 12.76 -3.67 -5.14
N LYS A 113 12.53 -4.34 -6.27
CA LYS A 113 13.51 -4.50 -7.36
C LYS A 113 13.13 -3.83 -8.67
N ALA A 114 11.88 -3.40 -8.78
CA ALA A 114 11.35 -2.77 -9.98
C ALA A 114 10.26 -1.75 -9.62
N GLU A 115 10.09 -0.77 -10.50
CA GLU A 115 8.92 0.10 -10.54
C GLU A 115 8.17 -0.17 -11.84
N LEU A 116 6.91 -0.60 -11.72
CA LEU A 116 6.12 -1.04 -12.88
C LEU A 116 4.92 -0.13 -13.18
N HIS A 117 4.73 0.93 -12.39
CA HIS A 117 3.65 1.89 -12.57
C HIS A 117 4.13 3.31 -12.27
N ALA A 118 4.76 3.95 -13.25
CA ALA A 118 5.34 5.27 -13.10
C ALA A 118 5.03 6.18 -14.30
N HIS A 119 4.79 7.47 -14.01
CA HIS A 119 4.41 8.49 -14.96
C HIS A 119 5.55 9.48 -15.20
N THR A 120 5.61 9.99 -16.43
CA THR A 120 6.53 11.05 -16.83
C THR A 120 5.79 12.38 -17.00
N THR A 121 6.54 13.45 -17.32
CA THR A 121 5.96 14.74 -17.71
C THR A 121 5.21 14.67 -19.07
N GLU A 122 5.17 13.51 -19.73
CA GLU A 122 4.29 13.30 -20.88
C GLU A 122 2.80 13.19 -20.49
N SER A 123 2.49 12.76 -19.26
CA SER A 123 1.16 12.86 -18.68
C SER A 123 1.18 13.76 -17.44
N ASP A 124 1.00 13.23 -16.26
CA ASP A 124 0.90 13.98 -15.00
C ASP A 124 2.08 13.75 -14.04
N GLY A 125 3.07 12.98 -14.45
CA GLY A 125 4.30 12.80 -13.69
C GLY A 125 5.15 14.08 -13.59
N SER A 126 5.98 14.15 -12.57
CA SER A 126 6.84 15.32 -12.29
C SER A 126 8.24 15.22 -12.90
N LEU A 127 8.65 14.02 -13.33
CA LEU A 127 9.99 13.74 -13.85
C LEU A 127 9.96 13.48 -15.36
N ALA A 128 10.95 14.02 -16.06
CA ALA A 128 11.19 13.62 -17.44
C ALA A 128 11.71 12.17 -17.50
N LEU A 129 11.59 11.52 -18.67
CA LEU A 129 12.01 10.12 -18.87
C LEU A 129 13.42 9.83 -18.33
N ALA A 130 14.39 10.69 -18.66
CA ALA A 130 15.78 10.50 -18.26
C ALA A 130 15.96 10.58 -16.73
N GLU A 131 15.25 11.50 -16.07
CA GLU A 131 15.27 11.68 -14.62
C GLU A 131 14.61 10.50 -13.91
N LEU A 132 13.48 10.01 -14.45
CA LEU A 132 12.77 8.84 -13.92
C LEU A 132 13.67 7.59 -13.98
N VAL A 133 14.32 7.35 -15.12
CA VAL A 133 15.24 6.22 -15.28
C VAL A 133 16.47 6.34 -14.37
N ALA A 134 17.04 7.54 -14.23
CA ALA A 134 18.16 7.79 -13.33
C ALA A 134 17.79 7.52 -11.87
N GLY A 135 16.63 8.00 -11.43
CA GLY A 135 16.10 7.78 -10.07
C GLY A 135 15.82 6.30 -9.77
N ALA A 136 15.33 5.52 -10.75
CA ALA A 136 15.15 4.08 -10.61
C ALA A 136 16.50 3.35 -10.44
N LYS A 137 17.51 3.72 -11.21
CA LYS A 137 18.87 3.17 -11.07
C LYS A 137 19.49 3.50 -9.71
N GLU A 138 19.36 4.73 -9.25
CA GLU A 138 19.88 5.16 -7.94
C GLU A 138 19.27 4.34 -6.79
N ARG A 139 18.00 3.94 -6.92
CA ARG A 139 17.31 3.04 -5.97
C ARG A 139 17.71 1.57 -6.11
N GLY A 140 18.56 1.22 -7.07
CA GLY A 140 18.99 -0.16 -7.33
C GLY A 140 17.94 -1.03 -8.03
N PHE A 141 16.96 -0.43 -8.69
CA PHE A 141 15.98 -1.18 -9.47
C PHE A 141 16.61 -1.76 -10.75
N HIS A 142 16.25 -3.00 -11.06
CA HIS A 142 16.67 -3.63 -12.31
C HIS A 142 15.71 -3.36 -13.48
N THR A 143 14.49 -2.87 -13.18
CA THR A 143 13.46 -2.61 -14.20
C THR A 143 12.65 -1.38 -13.80
N ILE A 144 12.34 -0.55 -14.79
CA ILE A 144 11.38 0.56 -14.72
C ILE A 144 10.41 0.47 -15.89
N ALA A 145 9.11 0.58 -15.62
CA ALA A 145 8.10 0.76 -16.65
C ALA A 145 7.63 2.22 -16.69
N VAL A 146 7.58 2.76 -17.89
CA VAL A 146 6.99 4.08 -18.15
C VAL A 146 5.56 3.83 -18.58
N THR A 147 4.61 4.23 -17.74
CA THR A 147 3.18 3.89 -17.87
C THR A 147 2.29 5.13 -17.86
N ASP A 148 2.62 6.13 -18.64
CA ASP A 148 1.81 7.35 -18.75
C ASP A 148 0.36 7.02 -19.10
N HIS A 149 -0.58 7.87 -18.65
CA HIS A 149 -2.01 7.69 -18.82
C HIS A 149 -2.45 7.58 -20.27
N SER A 150 -3.49 6.78 -20.54
CA SER A 150 -4.14 6.67 -21.83
C SER A 150 -5.05 7.86 -22.14
N LYS A 151 -5.54 7.96 -23.37
CA LYS A 151 -6.16 9.16 -23.95
C LYS A 151 -7.41 9.66 -23.22
N SER A 152 -8.19 8.79 -22.53
CA SER A 152 -9.39 9.19 -21.82
C SER A 152 -9.10 9.94 -20.52
N ALA A 153 -7.92 9.77 -19.94
CA ALA A 153 -7.48 10.53 -18.76
C ALA A 153 -7.09 11.98 -19.11
N ALA A 154 -8.00 12.75 -19.64
CA ALA A 154 -7.74 14.10 -20.16
C ALA A 154 -7.19 15.06 -19.11
N VAL A 155 -7.62 14.96 -17.84
CA VAL A 155 -7.13 15.80 -16.73
C VAL A 155 -5.66 15.52 -16.43
N ALA A 156 -5.23 14.26 -16.57
CA ALA A 156 -3.85 13.84 -16.41
C ALA A 156 -2.99 14.03 -17.69
N GLY A 157 -3.52 14.64 -18.73
CA GLY A 157 -2.80 14.83 -19.99
C GLY A 157 -2.57 13.56 -20.79
N GLY A 158 -3.46 12.56 -20.64
CA GLY A 158 -3.35 11.23 -21.23
C GLY A 158 -2.95 11.20 -22.69
N LEU A 159 -2.18 10.21 -23.08
CA LEU A 159 -1.52 10.13 -24.38
C LEU A 159 -2.49 9.67 -25.47
N THR A 160 -2.56 10.41 -26.56
CA THR A 160 -3.15 9.89 -27.80
C THR A 160 -2.22 8.82 -28.39
N VAL A 161 -2.73 7.94 -29.25
CA VAL A 161 -1.93 6.91 -29.93
C VAL A 161 -0.72 7.52 -30.66
N LYS A 162 -0.87 8.75 -31.20
CA LYS A 162 0.26 9.46 -31.82
C LYS A 162 1.35 9.81 -30.82
N ARG A 163 0.98 10.32 -29.63
CA ARG A 163 1.95 10.66 -28.56
C ARG A 163 2.59 9.40 -27.99
N LEU A 164 1.80 8.35 -27.77
CA LEU A 164 2.28 7.05 -27.30
C LEU A 164 3.36 6.46 -28.26
N ARG A 165 3.12 6.56 -29.57
CA ARG A 165 4.11 6.14 -30.59
C ARG A 165 5.38 7.02 -30.58
N ALA A 166 5.25 8.30 -30.36
CA ALA A 166 6.41 9.20 -30.23
C ALA A 166 7.22 8.87 -28.96
N GLN A 167 6.56 8.59 -27.86
CA GLN A 167 7.17 8.18 -26.59
C GLN A 167 7.98 6.88 -26.74
N ARG A 168 7.51 5.91 -27.54
CA ARG A 168 8.29 4.69 -27.85
C ARG A 168 9.64 5.03 -28.43
N GLY A 169 9.71 5.98 -29.36
CA GLY A 169 10.99 6.42 -29.94
C GLY A 169 11.95 6.98 -28.89
N ALA A 170 11.45 7.77 -27.94
CA ALA A 170 12.24 8.30 -26.83
C ALA A 170 12.73 7.18 -25.88
N ILE A 171 11.85 6.22 -25.57
CA ILE A 171 12.21 5.07 -24.73
C ILE A 171 13.25 4.18 -25.43
N ASP A 172 13.11 3.93 -26.72
CA ASP A 172 14.09 3.13 -27.49
C ASP A 172 15.47 3.81 -27.52
N ALA A 173 15.53 5.14 -27.63
CA ALA A 173 16.77 5.89 -27.47
C ALA A 173 17.35 5.74 -26.06
N ALA A 174 16.52 5.89 -25.01
CA ALA A 174 16.95 5.73 -23.63
C ALA A 174 17.49 4.31 -23.34
N ARG A 175 16.90 3.26 -23.93
CA ARG A 175 17.39 1.87 -23.84
C ARG A 175 18.79 1.69 -24.43
N GLN A 176 19.10 2.40 -25.52
CA GLN A 176 20.42 2.33 -26.14
C GLN A 176 21.50 3.04 -25.31
N GLU A 177 21.13 4.16 -24.70
CA GLU A 177 22.02 5.00 -23.91
C GLU A 177 22.25 4.51 -22.49
N THR A 178 21.24 3.86 -21.91
CA THR A 178 21.25 3.45 -20.48
C THR A 178 21.63 1.98 -20.34
N LYS A 179 22.59 1.69 -19.44
CA LYS A 179 23.01 0.32 -19.08
C LYS A 179 22.62 -0.02 -17.64
N GLY A 180 22.41 -1.31 -17.38
CA GLY A 180 22.18 -1.84 -16.03
C GLY A 180 20.76 -1.67 -15.49
N ILE A 181 19.81 -1.29 -16.35
CA ILE A 181 18.37 -1.27 -16.03
C ILE A 181 17.57 -1.61 -17.30
N THR A 182 16.51 -2.39 -17.15
CA THR A 182 15.52 -2.64 -18.21
C THR A 182 14.47 -1.53 -18.18
N ILE A 183 14.22 -0.90 -19.33
CA ILE A 183 13.19 0.13 -19.47
C ILE A 183 12.04 -0.46 -20.27
N LEU A 184 10.87 -0.58 -19.68
CA LEU A 184 9.65 -1.05 -20.33
C LEU A 184 8.83 0.15 -20.80
N HIS A 185 8.25 0.03 -22.00
CA HIS A 185 7.25 0.96 -22.50
C HIS A 185 5.85 0.40 -22.24
N GLY A 186 5.16 0.97 -21.31
CA GLY A 186 3.79 0.62 -20.98
C GLY A 186 2.82 1.77 -21.13
N SER A 187 1.62 1.58 -20.62
CA SER A 187 0.64 2.63 -20.40
C SER A 187 -0.26 2.25 -19.23
N GLU A 188 -0.65 3.24 -18.43
CA GLU A 188 -1.80 3.10 -17.56
C GLU A 188 -3.05 3.38 -18.38
N VAL A 189 -3.74 2.29 -18.72
CA VAL A 189 -4.89 2.29 -19.63
C VAL A 189 -6.19 2.34 -18.83
N ASP A 190 -7.03 3.33 -19.10
CA ASP A 190 -8.34 3.42 -18.46
C ASP A 190 -9.21 2.21 -18.77
N ILE A 191 -9.78 1.59 -17.71
CA ILE A 191 -10.89 0.67 -17.83
C ILE A 191 -12.17 1.51 -17.91
N LEU A 192 -12.83 1.52 -19.06
CA LEU A 192 -14.05 2.27 -19.28
C LEU A 192 -15.23 1.70 -18.44
N ALA A 193 -16.33 2.40 -18.36
CA ALA A 193 -17.46 2.02 -17.50
C ALA A 193 -18.05 0.64 -17.79
N ASP A 194 -17.94 0.17 -19.02
CA ASP A 194 -18.41 -1.14 -19.49
C ASP A 194 -17.33 -2.25 -19.41
N GLY A 195 -16.10 -1.89 -19.00
CA GLY A 195 -14.96 -2.80 -18.90
C GLY A 195 -14.09 -2.89 -20.16
N GLU A 196 -14.41 -2.15 -21.24
CA GLU A 196 -13.51 -1.99 -22.38
C GLU A 196 -12.26 -1.20 -21.94
N LEU A 197 -11.16 -1.40 -22.64
CA LEU A 197 -9.92 -0.64 -22.44
C LEU A 197 -9.86 0.55 -23.41
N ASP A 198 -9.27 1.64 -22.94
CA ASP A 198 -9.23 2.90 -23.70
C ASP A 198 -8.37 2.83 -24.99
N TYR A 199 -7.49 1.85 -25.13
CA TYR A 199 -6.80 1.54 -26.37
C TYR A 199 -7.29 0.23 -26.99
N ASP A 200 -7.29 0.16 -28.32
CA ASP A 200 -7.60 -1.05 -29.07
C ASP A 200 -6.51 -2.12 -28.85
N ASP A 201 -6.87 -3.40 -28.99
CA ASP A 201 -5.96 -4.53 -28.78
C ASP A 201 -4.69 -4.47 -29.62
N GLU A 202 -4.74 -3.90 -30.86
CA GLU A 202 -3.54 -3.67 -31.69
C GLU A 202 -2.50 -2.78 -30.97
N ILE A 203 -2.97 -1.77 -30.22
CA ILE A 203 -2.10 -0.88 -29.46
C ILE A 203 -1.63 -1.55 -28.19
N LEU A 204 -2.52 -2.26 -27.49
CA LEU A 204 -2.18 -2.98 -26.26
C LEU A 204 -1.11 -4.06 -26.51
N ALA A 205 -1.26 -4.84 -27.58
CA ALA A 205 -0.30 -5.87 -28.00
C ALA A 205 1.09 -5.32 -28.33
N TRP A 206 1.19 -4.04 -28.61
CA TRP A 206 2.45 -3.38 -28.94
C TRP A 206 3.19 -2.88 -27.71
N LEU A 207 2.55 -2.77 -26.56
CA LEU A 207 3.17 -2.35 -25.30
C LEU A 207 3.93 -3.52 -24.64
N ASP A 208 4.96 -3.19 -23.86
CA ASP A 208 5.69 -4.18 -23.08
C ASP A 208 4.96 -4.52 -21.77
N VAL A 209 4.17 -3.57 -21.25
CA VAL A 209 3.34 -3.75 -20.05
C VAL A 209 2.10 -2.86 -20.12
N VAL A 210 0.96 -3.42 -19.76
CA VAL A 210 -0.33 -2.73 -19.65
C VAL A 210 -0.78 -2.76 -18.20
N VAL A 211 -0.92 -1.58 -17.61
CA VAL A 211 -1.56 -1.37 -16.30
C VAL A 211 -2.99 -0.87 -16.58
N ALA A 212 -3.99 -1.67 -16.28
CA ALA A 212 -5.39 -1.28 -16.49
C ALA A 212 -6.00 -0.74 -15.19
N SER A 213 -6.53 0.49 -15.22
CA SER A 213 -6.97 1.20 -14.01
C SER A 213 -8.37 1.83 -14.15
N PRO A 214 -9.21 1.79 -13.10
CA PRO A 214 -10.50 2.46 -13.09
C PRO A 214 -10.35 3.92 -12.61
N HIS A 215 -10.46 4.93 -13.49
CA HIS A 215 -10.39 6.34 -13.10
C HIS A 215 -11.76 7.04 -13.12
N ALA A 216 -12.70 6.57 -13.93
CA ALA A 216 -14.03 7.13 -14.06
C ALA A 216 -15.11 6.16 -13.56
N ALA A 217 -16.36 6.61 -13.47
CA ALA A 217 -17.51 5.79 -13.04
C ALA A 217 -17.30 5.05 -11.71
N LEU A 218 -16.67 5.70 -10.72
CA LEU A 218 -16.29 5.11 -9.42
C LEU A 218 -17.46 5.02 -8.43
N SER A 219 -18.69 5.28 -8.87
CA SER A 219 -19.92 5.11 -8.10
C SER A 219 -20.82 3.97 -8.63
N GLN A 220 -20.27 3.08 -9.45
CA GLN A 220 -20.99 1.90 -9.93
C GLN A 220 -21.39 0.99 -8.76
N ASP A 221 -22.52 0.28 -8.93
CA ASP A 221 -22.90 -0.76 -7.98
C ASP A 221 -21.88 -1.92 -8.00
N PRO A 222 -21.79 -2.71 -6.91
CA PRO A 222 -20.78 -3.76 -6.78
C PRO A 222 -20.76 -4.77 -7.91
N LYS A 223 -21.94 -5.14 -8.44
CA LYS A 223 -22.04 -6.11 -9.53
C LYS A 223 -21.50 -5.55 -10.85
N ALA A 224 -21.82 -4.30 -11.17
CA ALA A 224 -21.28 -3.62 -12.35
C ALA A 224 -19.76 -3.42 -12.22
N ALA A 225 -19.30 -3.01 -11.04
CA ALA A 225 -17.86 -2.86 -10.74
C ALA A 225 -17.10 -4.18 -10.88
N THR A 226 -17.66 -5.29 -10.38
CA THR A 226 -17.06 -6.63 -10.54
C THR A 226 -16.96 -7.01 -12.01
N LYS A 227 -18.07 -6.91 -12.77
CA LYS A 227 -18.10 -7.24 -14.19
C LYS A 227 -17.08 -6.41 -15.00
N ARG A 228 -16.95 -5.13 -14.67
CA ARG A 228 -16.00 -4.21 -15.29
C ARG A 228 -14.55 -4.67 -15.13
N LEU A 229 -14.14 -5.00 -13.90
CA LEU A 229 -12.78 -5.47 -13.62
C LEU A 229 -12.51 -6.85 -14.21
N LEU A 230 -13.45 -7.78 -14.12
CA LEU A 230 -13.33 -9.12 -14.73
C LEU A 230 -13.06 -9.01 -16.23
N ARG A 231 -13.81 -8.16 -16.93
CA ARG A 231 -13.62 -7.96 -18.37
C ARG A 231 -12.23 -7.42 -18.72
N ALA A 232 -11.69 -6.52 -17.89
CA ALA A 232 -10.34 -6.01 -18.07
C ALA A 232 -9.28 -7.10 -17.79
N ILE A 233 -9.47 -7.92 -16.76
CA ILE A 233 -8.57 -9.03 -16.41
C ILE A 233 -8.55 -10.10 -17.51
N GLU A 234 -9.69 -10.37 -18.14
CA GLU A 234 -9.84 -11.34 -19.24
C GLU A 234 -9.14 -10.89 -20.54
N ASN A 235 -8.76 -9.62 -20.66
CA ASN A 235 -8.04 -9.14 -21.84
C ASN A 235 -6.61 -9.65 -21.83
N PRO A 236 -6.15 -10.39 -22.88
CA PRO A 236 -4.85 -11.06 -22.91
C PRO A 236 -3.64 -10.13 -22.91
N HIS A 237 -3.84 -8.83 -23.04
CA HIS A 237 -2.78 -7.83 -23.05
C HIS A 237 -2.61 -7.15 -21.70
N VAL A 238 -3.53 -7.33 -20.75
CA VAL A 238 -3.43 -6.74 -19.40
C VAL A 238 -2.47 -7.54 -18.55
N ASN A 239 -1.51 -6.86 -17.94
CA ASN A 239 -0.53 -7.45 -17.04
C ASN A 239 -0.80 -7.11 -15.56
N ILE A 240 -1.33 -5.91 -15.31
CA ILE A 240 -1.53 -5.39 -13.95
C ILE A 240 -2.88 -4.68 -13.91
N ILE A 241 -3.67 -4.91 -12.86
CA ILE A 241 -4.78 -4.03 -12.49
C ILE A 241 -4.25 -3.02 -11.47
N GLY A 242 -4.15 -1.77 -11.89
CA GLY A 242 -3.74 -0.65 -11.04
C GLY A 242 -4.86 -0.24 -10.08
N HIS A 243 -4.52 0.07 -8.82
CA HIS A 243 -5.44 0.55 -7.76
C HIS A 243 -6.92 0.12 -7.96
N PRO A 244 -7.24 -1.19 -7.89
CA PRO A 244 -8.46 -1.82 -8.41
C PRO A 244 -9.77 -1.22 -7.90
N THR A 245 -9.76 -0.58 -6.74
CA THR A 245 -10.94 0.08 -6.17
C THR A 245 -11.04 1.57 -6.52
N GLY A 246 -9.96 2.21 -6.94
CA GLY A 246 -9.88 3.66 -7.11
C GLY A 246 -10.17 4.45 -5.83
N ARG A 247 -10.04 3.81 -4.64
CA ARG A 247 -10.27 4.45 -3.34
C ARG A 247 -9.17 5.48 -3.04
N LEU A 248 -9.57 6.62 -2.49
CA LEU A 248 -8.66 7.58 -1.86
C LEU A 248 -9.03 7.72 -0.38
N ILE A 249 -8.09 7.39 0.51
CA ILE A 249 -8.32 7.40 1.96
C ILE A 249 -8.78 8.80 2.40
N ASN A 250 -9.88 8.86 3.17
CA ASN A 250 -10.52 10.10 3.63
C ASN A 250 -11.06 11.04 2.53
N LYS A 251 -11.01 10.66 1.25
CA LYS A 251 -11.48 11.52 0.15
C LYS A 251 -12.57 10.85 -0.71
N ARG A 252 -12.40 9.58 -1.06
CA ARG A 252 -13.31 8.88 -1.97
C ARG A 252 -13.36 7.38 -1.61
N PRO A 253 -14.56 6.78 -1.42
CA PRO A 253 -14.68 5.38 -1.05
C PRO A 253 -14.21 4.41 -2.15
N GLY A 254 -14.30 4.81 -3.42
CA GLY A 254 -14.03 3.94 -4.57
C GLY A 254 -15.19 2.99 -4.89
N ILE A 255 -14.93 2.05 -5.80
CA ILE A 255 -15.87 0.96 -6.14
C ILE A 255 -15.66 -0.21 -5.16
N GLU A 256 -16.72 -1.02 -5.00
CA GLU A 256 -16.73 -2.19 -4.11
C GLU A 256 -17.01 -3.48 -4.91
N PRO A 257 -16.06 -3.96 -5.73
CA PRO A 257 -16.23 -5.21 -6.46
C PRO A 257 -16.17 -6.42 -5.52
N ALA A 258 -16.69 -7.57 -5.99
CA ALA A 258 -16.54 -8.86 -5.32
C ALA A 258 -15.05 -9.32 -5.40
N MET A 259 -14.24 -8.90 -4.45
CA MET A 259 -12.77 -9.09 -4.49
C MET A 259 -12.36 -10.56 -4.62
N ASP A 260 -13.11 -11.51 -4.05
CA ASP A 260 -12.80 -12.94 -4.18
C ASP A 260 -12.90 -13.42 -5.65
N GLU A 261 -13.87 -12.88 -6.41
CA GLU A 261 -13.98 -13.16 -7.84
C GLU A 261 -12.83 -12.52 -8.63
N ILE A 262 -12.46 -11.30 -8.26
CA ILE A 262 -11.31 -10.58 -8.86
C ILE A 262 -10.00 -11.33 -8.60
N TYR A 263 -9.76 -11.81 -7.36
CA TYR A 263 -8.56 -12.59 -7.02
C TYR A 263 -8.50 -13.91 -7.80
N ALA A 264 -9.63 -14.59 -7.93
CA ALA A 264 -9.70 -15.84 -8.69
C ALA A 264 -9.38 -15.61 -10.18
N ALA A 265 -10.01 -14.61 -10.81
CA ALA A 265 -9.78 -14.28 -12.22
C ALA A 265 -8.33 -13.79 -12.45
N ALA A 266 -7.80 -12.92 -11.60
CA ALA A 266 -6.43 -12.42 -11.71
C ALA A 266 -5.41 -13.57 -11.67
N LYS A 267 -5.63 -14.55 -10.77
CA LYS A 267 -4.81 -15.75 -10.70
C LYS A 267 -4.94 -16.64 -11.95
N GLU A 268 -6.15 -16.80 -12.49
CA GLU A 268 -6.42 -17.63 -13.67
C GLU A 268 -5.77 -17.03 -14.93
N HIS A 269 -5.79 -15.71 -15.06
CA HIS A 269 -5.26 -14.99 -16.22
C HIS A 269 -3.82 -14.49 -16.05
N ASP A 270 -3.14 -14.83 -14.93
CA ASP A 270 -1.77 -14.38 -14.61
C ASP A 270 -1.61 -12.84 -14.59
N VAL A 271 -2.64 -12.16 -14.08
CA VAL A 271 -2.68 -10.69 -13.95
C VAL A 271 -2.35 -10.29 -12.50
N ALA A 272 -1.39 -9.39 -12.34
CA ALA A 272 -1.06 -8.85 -11.03
C ALA A 272 -2.11 -7.82 -10.56
N LEU A 273 -2.32 -7.74 -9.25
CA LEU A 273 -3.15 -6.70 -8.64
C LEU A 273 -2.27 -5.75 -7.84
N GLU A 274 -2.39 -4.47 -8.07
CA GLU A 274 -1.62 -3.45 -7.38
C GLU A 274 -2.15 -3.21 -5.97
N ILE A 275 -1.23 -3.10 -5.01
CA ILE A 275 -1.45 -2.45 -3.72
C ILE A 275 -0.83 -1.06 -3.83
N ASN A 276 -1.65 -0.06 -4.12
CA ASN A 276 -1.18 1.31 -4.27
C ASN A 276 -0.91 1.94 -2.89
N ALA A 277 0.34 2.29 -2.64
CA ALA A 277 0.80 2.92 -1.41
C ALA A 277 0.97 4.45 -1.53
N HIS A 278 0.35 5.08 -2.52
CA HIS A 278 0.41 6.52 -2.69
C HIS A 278 -0.21 7.21 -1.47
N TRP A 279 0.46 8.23 -0.95
CA TRP A 279 0.13 8.90 0.30
C TRP A 279 -1.10 9.84 0.26
N LEU A 280 -1.71 10.03 -0.90
CA LEU A 280 -2.91 10.89 -1.09
C LEU A 280 -4.21 10.13 -0.82
#